data_5fc3a2cfb0ddbf74a3a7e6c3cb8de81b
#
_entry.id   5fc3a2cfb0ddbf74a3a7e6c3cb8de81b
#
_cell.length_a   1.000
_cell.length_b   1.000
_cell.length_c   1.000
_cell.angle_alpha   90.00
_cell.angle_beta   90.00
_cell.angle_gamma   90.00
#
_symmetry.space_group_name_H-M   'P 1'
#
loop_
_entity.id
_entity.type
_entity.pdbx_description
1 polymer ?
#
loop_
_entity_poly.entity_id
_entity_poly.type
_entity_poly.pdbx_seq_one_letter_code
_entity_poly.pdbx_strand_id
1 'polypeptide(L)'
;MKTNRTKILSTTALIAVLCMQLFWMWNSFEMTVHQMGFETPWNLAPDVRAQALLAAFYESKFTVLTSLLTTVVIILSLIDQINYIDEQERVRLLREDFSYAMVHDMKSPLTSIIMGTKYLHSGVLEKKPEMKEKYFCIVEDEAQHLLALINRLLTISKLEHGKRSIQKAEIDLEAMIEDVVDKYKAKSAKPIQITTLFGATSALADEEYLKEAISNIVDNATKYSKEEINIQISTSENDRNVYIKIYDEGIGIAKSELKTIFNRFERAAEHERDARKTRGGFGIGLNYVLQVINAHGGKVSVKSEKGKWSEFTISLPK
;
A
#
# COMPACT_ATOMS: atom_id res chain seq x y z
N MET A 1 9.68 21.44 -1.95
CA MET A 1 10.88 22.30 -2.16
C MET A 1 12.19 21.53 -2.33
N LYS A 2 12.46 20.44 -1.63
CA LYS A 2 13.68 19.62 -1.81
C LYS A 2 13.75 18.92 -3.18
N THR A 3 12.66 18.35 -3.67
CA THR A 3 12.56 17.64 -4.98
C THR A 3 12.89 18.54 -6.17
N ASN A 4 12.47 19.80 -6.15
CA ASN A 4 12.86 20.75 -7.20
C ASN A 4 14.36 21.08 -7.16
N ARG A 5 14.98 21.11 -5.99
CA ARG A 5 16.44 21.33 -5.89
C ARG A 5 17.24 20.16 -6.43
N THR A 6 16.83 18.91 -6.19
CA THR A 6 17.52 17.73 -6.72
C THR A 6 17.34 17.60 -8.24
N LYS A 7 16.14 17.89 -8.77
CA LYS A 7 15.91 17.94 -10.24
C LYS A 7 16.77 19.04 -10.89
N ILE A 8 16.88 20.22 -10.28
CA ILE A 8 17.75 21.30 -10.76
C ILE A 8 19.22 20.89 -10.71
N LEU A 9 19.69 20.28 -9.62
CA LEU A 9 21.08 19.81 -9.49
C LEU A 9 21.43 18.73 -10.52
N SER A 10 20.54 17.80 -10.79
CA SER A 10 20.78 16.75 -11.79
C SER A 10 20.79 17.31 -13.23
N THR A 11 19.92 18.25 -13.55
CA THR A 11 19.94 18.93 -14.87
C THR A 11 21.17 19.81 -15.04
N THR A 12 21.62 20.50 -14.01
CA THR A 12 22.88 21.29 -14.07
C THR A 12 24.10 20.40 -14.23
N ALA A 13 24.16 19.24 -13.56
CA ALA A 13 25.26 18.28 -13.73
C ALA A 13 25.28 17.71 -15.16
N LEU A 14 24.13 17.38 -15.76
CA LEU A 14 24.05 16.93 -17.13
C LEU A 14 24.55 17.98 -18.14
N ILE A 15 24.13 19.23 -17.95
CA ILE A 15 24.56 20.35 -18.79
C ILE A 15 26.07 20.54 -18.66
N ALA A 16 26.65 20.47 -17.46
CA ALA A 16 28.08 20.60 -17.24
C ALA A 16 28.88 19.50 -17.95
N VAL A 17 28.39 18.24 -17.92
CA VAL A 17 29.02 17.12 -18.63
C VAL A 17 28.96 17.32 -20.14
N LEU A 18 27.83 17.74 -20.69
CA LEU A 18 27.68 18.05 -22.12
C LEU A 18 28.60 19.19 -22.58
N CYS A 19 28.70 20.26 -21.79
CA CYS A 19 29.62 21.35 -22.06
C CYS A 19 31.09 20.88 -22.05
N MET A 20 31.46 20.05 -21.08
CA MET A 20 32.80 19.47 -21.00
C MET A 20 33.12 18.58 -22.20
N GLN A 21 32.18 17.80 -22.70
CA GLN A 21 32.32 16.96 -23.87
C GLN A 21 32.47 17.79 -25.15
N LEU A 22 31.66 18.84 -25.31
CA LEU A 22 31.76 19.77 -26.43
C LEU A 22 33.13 20.48 -26.44
N PHE A 23 33.57 20.94 -25.26
CA PHE A 23 34.89 21.56 -25.11
C PHE A 23 36.03 20.59 -25.52
N TRP A 24 35.93 19.35 -25.10
CA TRP A 24 36.93 18.30 -25.41
C TRP A 24 36.95 17.96 -26.93
N MET A 25 35.78 17.86 -27.53
CA MET A 25 35.64 17.67 -28.98
C MET A 25 36.26 18.83 -29.77
N TRP A 26 35.99 20.07 -29.31
CA TRP A 26 36.56 21.28 -29.90
C TRP A 26 38.11 21.28 -29.81
N ASN A 27 38.63 21.00 -28.66
CA ASN A 27 40.08 20.94 -28.43
C ASN A 27 40.76 19.86 -29.26
N SER A 28 40.13 18.70 -29.40
CA SER A 28 40.60 17.65 -30.31
C SER A 28 40.63 18.08 -31.77
N PHE A 29 39.59 18.80 -32.21
CA PHE A 29 39.52 19.37 -33.56
C PHE A 29 40.65 20.41 -33.81
N GLU A 30 40.83 21.35 -32.86
CA GLU A 30 41.87 22.38 -32.93
C GLU A 30 43.27 21.78 -32.99
N MET A 31 43.56 20.74 -32.19
CA MET A 31 44.81 20.00 -32.26
C MET A 31 45.05 19.34 -33.65
N THR A 32 44.01 18.76 -34.22
CA THR A 32 44.13 18.15 -35.56
C THR A 32 44.41 19.19 -36.64
N VAL A 33 43.79 20.36 -36.57
CA VAL A 33 44.03 21.49 -37.50
C VAL A 33 45.47 21.99 -37.39
N HIS A 34 46.03 22.10 -36.18
CA HIS A 34 47.44 22.45 -35.97
C HIS A 34 48.37 21.39 -36.51
N GLN A 35 48.07 20.10 -36.37
CA GLN A 35 48.86 19.01 -36.97
C GLN A 35 48.85 19.05 -38.51
N MET A 36 47.78 19.57 -39.13
CA MET A 36 47.71 19.79 -40.58
C MET A 36 48.48 21.04 -41.03
N GLY A 37 49.13 21.77 -40.12
CA GLY A 37 49.93 22.96 -40.44
C GLY A 37 49.13 24.27 -40.57
N PHE A 38 47.92 24.34 -40.08
CA PHE A 38 47.09 25.56 -40.05
C PHE A 38 47.11 26.22 -38.66
N GLU A 39 47.22 27.54 -38.62
CA GLU A 39 47.28 28.28 -37.34
C GLU A 39 45.95 28.34 -36.64
N THR A 40 44.81 28.42 -37.35
CA THR A 40 43.48 28.47 -36.74
C THR A 40 42.41 27.75 -37.59
N PRO A 41 41.40 27.13 -36.99
CA PRO A 41 40.29 26.49 -37.71
C PRO A 41 39.44 27.43 -38.53
N TRP A 42 39.41 28.75 -38.20
CA TRP A 42 38.52 29.75 -38.79
C TRP A 42 38.93 30.18 -40.20
N ASN A 43 40.22 30.07 -40.49
CA ASN A 43 40.82 30.50 -41.79
C ASN A 43 40.81 29.39 -42.83
N LEU A 44 40.25 28.22 -42.55
CA LEU A 44 40.17 27.09 -43.45
C LEU A 44 39.05 27.27 -44.48
N ALA A 45 39.30 26.94 -45.72
CA ALA A 45 38.28 26.75 -46.72
C ALA A 45 37.29 25.68 -46.31
N PRO A 46 35.97 25.74 -46.65
CA PRO A 46 34.93 24.84 -46.18
C PRO A 46 35.22 23.35 -46.41
N ASP A 47 35.81 23.01 -47.54
CA ASP A 47 36.22 21.66 -47.93
C ASP A 47 37.38 21.11 -47.06
N VAL A 48 38.39 21.96 -46.79
CA VAL A 48 39.52 21.62 -45.92
C VAL A 48 39.04 21.51 -44.47
N ARG A 49 38.09 22.35 -44.03
CA ARG A 49 37.50 22.28 -42.71
C ARG A 49 36.73 21.00 -42.51
N ALA A 50 35.97 20.55 -43.52
CA ALA A 50 35.24 19.28 -43.48
C ALA A 50 36.19 18.05 -43.37
N GLN A 51 37.31 18.11 -44.14
CA GLN A 51 38.36 17.04 -44.07
C GLN A 51 39.04 17.04 -42.69
N ALA A 52 39.37 18.16 -42.10
CA ALA A 52 39.96 18.28 -40.79
C ALA A 52 39.01 17.76 -39.68
N LEU A 53 37.71 18.06 -39.78
CA LEU A 53 36.70 17.49 -38.88
C LEU A 53 36.58 15.99 -38.97
N LEU A 54 36.60 15.42 -40.21
CA LEU A 54 36.56 13.97 -40.39
C LEU A 54 37.82 13.30 -39.87
N ALA A 55 39.00 13.88 -40.07
CA ALA A 55 40.25 13.37 -39.54
C ALA A 55 40.29 13.39 -38.01
N ALA A 56 39.87 14.51 -37.39
CA ALA A 56 39.73 14.64 -35.93
C ALA A 56 38.75 13.61 -35.35
N PHE A 57 37.64 13.39 -36.03
CA PHE A 57 36.66 12.37 -35.62
C PHE A 57 37.23 10.97 -35.70
N TYR A 58 37.99 10.66 -36.78
CA TYR A 58 38.59 9.35 -36.99
C TYR A 58 39.69 9.04 -35.96
N GLU A 59 40.55 10.02 -35.63
CA GLU A 59 41.57 9.87 -34.60
C GLU A 59 40.99 9.81 -33.20
N SER A 60 39.90 10.55 -32.92
CA SER A 60 39.27 10.61 -31.61
C SER A 60 38.09 9.64 -31.43
N LYS A 61 37.90 8.68 -32.37
CA LYS A 61 36.74 7.76 -32.36
C LYS A 61 36.50 7.03 -31.03
N PHE A 62 37.56 6.60 -30.35
CA PHE A 62 37.46 5.92 -29.06
C PHE A 62 37.00 6.88 -27.97
N THR A 63 37.45 8.11 -27.98
CA THR A 63 37.04 9.15 -26.99
C THR A 63 35.63 9.63 -27.23
N VAL A 64 35.20 9.75 -28.47
CA VAL A 64 33.81 10.03 -28.83
C VAL A 64 32.90 8.88 -28.37
N LEU A 65 33.30 7.65 -28.61
CA LEU A 65 32.51 6.46 -28.19
C LEU A 65 32.39 6.35 -26.66
N THR A 66 33.52 6.53 -25.94
CA THR A 66 33.51 6.51 -24.46
C THR A 66 32.70 7.68 -23.87
N SER A 67 32.78 8.86 -24.49
CA SER A 67 31.98 10.03 -24.11
C SER A 67 30.50 9.77 -24.30
N LEU A 68 30.09 9.16 -25.41
CA LEU A 68 28.69 8.83 -25.67
C LEU A 68 28.20 7.76 -24.68
N LEU A 69 29.01 6.75 -24.39
CA LEU A 69 28.68 5.71 -23.41
C LEU A 69 28.51 6.28 -22.01
N THR A 70 29.44 7.15 -21.58
CA THR A 70 29.34 7.80 -20.24
C THR A 70 28.11 8.70 -20.14
N THR A 71 27.75 9.41 -21.22
CA THR A 71 26.52 10.23 -21.27
C THR A 71 25.27 9.35 -21.09
N VAL A 72 25.21 8.23 -21.81
CA VAL A 72 24.08 7.28 -21.67
C VAL A 72 23.98 6.74 -20.25
N VAL A 73 25.11 6.34 -19.64
CA VAL A 73 25.14 5.84 -18.26
C VAL A 73 24.65 6.92 -17.27
N ILE A 74 25.09 8.18 -17.47
CA ILE A 74 24.63 9.29 -16.62
C ILE A 74 23.14 9.53 -16.79
N ILE A 75 22.61 9.53 -18.01
CA ILE A 75 21.18 9.70 -18.27
C ILE A 75 20.36 8.58 -17.59
N LEU A 76 20.77 7.33 -17.74
CA LEU A 76 20.10 6.19 -17.08
C LEU A 76 20.14 6.32 -15.56
N SER A 77 21.29 6.69 -14.99
CA SER A 77 21.42 6.92 -13.56
C SER A 77 20.53 8.06 -13.06
N LEU A 78 20.38 9.14 -13.85
CA LEU A 78 19.49 10.25 -13.50
C LEU A 78 18.01 9.86 -13.55
N ILE A 79 17.62 9.05 -14.53
CA ILE A 79 16.26 8.51 -14.63
C ILE A 79 15.96 7.65 -13.39
N ASP A 80 16.86 6.76 -13.02
CA ASP A 80 16.73 5.92 -11.82
C ASP A 80 16.63 6.76 -10.54
N GLN A 81 17.46 7.78 -10.40
CA GLN A 81 17.40 8.69 -9.24
C GLN A 81 16.08 9.47 -9.18
N ILE A 82 15.57 9.95 -10.31
CA ILE A 82 14.28 10.66 -10.36
C ILE A 82 13.15 9.72 -9.94
N ASN A 83 13.11 8.51 -10.49
CA ASN A 83 12.09 7.50 -10.13
C ASN A 83 12.17 7.14 -8.64
N TYR A 84 13.37 6.99 -8.10
CA TYR A 84 13.57 6.71 -6.68
C TYR A 84 13.08 7.86 -5.78
N ILE A 85 13.37 9.12 -6.16
CA ILE A 85 12.92 10.30 -5.41
C ILE A 85 11.40 10.44 -5.46
N ASP A 86 10.78 10.24 -6.63
CA ASP A 86 9.33 10.31 -6.80
C ASP A 86 8.63 9.22 -5.97
N GLU A 87 9.19 8.01 -5.89
CA GLU A 87 8.67 6.92 -5.05
C GLU A 87 8.81 7.26 -3.55
N GLN A 88 9.97 7.79 -3.12
CA GLN A 88 10.18 8.23 -1.73
C GLN A 88 9.21 9.36 -1.33
N GLU A 89 8.94 10.31 -2.23
CA GLU A 89 7.99 11.38 -1.97
C GLU A 89 6.56 10.87 -1.90
N ARG A 90 6.19 9.94 -2.77
CA ARG A 90 4.90 9.25 -2.71
C ARG A 90 4.71 8.51 -1.39
N VAL A 91 5.70 7.74 -0.95
CA VAL A 91 5.66 7.04 0.35
C VAL A 91 5.55 8.03 1.50
N ARG A 92 6.24 9.16 1.43
CA ARG A 92 6.17 10.21 2.46
C ARG A 92 4.79 10.85 2.54
N LEU A 93 4.20 11.21 1.38
CA LEU A 93 2.85 11.79 1.32
C LEU A 93 1.81 10.80 1.85
N LEU A 94 1.89 9.54 1.44
CA LEU A 94 1.03 8.48 1.98
C LEU A 94 1.16 8.35 3.51
N ARG A 95 2.36 8.52 4.05
CA ARG A 95 2.59 8.49 5.50
C ARG A 95 2.03 9.73 6.22
N GLU A 96 2.11 10.91 5.59
CA GLU A 96 1.53 12.15 6.13
C GLU A 96 0.00 12.08 6.11
N ASP A 97 -0.60 11.72 5.00
CA ASP A 97 -2.06 11.54 4.87
C ASP A 97 -2.59 10.49 5.85
N PHE A 98 -1.82 9.41 6.06
CA PHE A 98 -2.09 8.43 7.08
C PHE A 98 -2.17 9.01 8.48
N SER A 99 -1.17 9.79 8.87
CA SER A 99 -1.14 10.37 10.21
C SER A 99 -2.37 11.23 10.46
N TYR A 100 -2.81 12.00 9.45
CA TYR A 100 -4.02 12.81 9.53
C TYR A 100 -5.29 11.95 9.63
N ALA A 101 -5.44 10.96 8.76
CA ALA A 101 -6.59 10.06 8.77
C ALA A 101 -6.68 9.28 10.09
N MET A 102 -5.56 8.76 10.58
CA MET A 102 -5.46 8.03 11.84
C MET A 102 -5.88 8.91 13.04
N VAL A 103 -5.34 10.13 13.13
CA VAL A 103 -5.69 11.06 14.21
C VAL A 103 -7.17 11.44 14.14
N HIS A 104 -7.69 11.70 12.94
CA HIS A 104 -9.09 12.00 12.74
C HIS A 104 -9.99 10.85 13.18
N ASP A 105 -9.67 9.63 12.78
CA ASP A 105 -10.49 8.45 13.05
C ASP A 105 -10.38 7.98 14.52
N MET A 106 -9.25 8.20 15.19
CA MET A 106 -9.11 8.01 16.64
C MET A 106 -9.87 9.06 17.44
N LYS A 107 -10.04 10.27 16.89
CA LYS A 107 -10.76 11.35 17.56
C LYS A 107 -12.23 11.02 17.78
N SER A 108 -12.87 10.31 16.86
CA SER A 108 -14.30 9.94 16.96
C SER A 108 -14.58 9.05 18.18
N PRO A 109 -13.97 7.84 18.32
CA PRO A 109 -14.20 6.99 19.49
C PRO A 109 -13.75 7.66 20.78
N LEU A 110 -12.65 8.41 20.78
CA LEU A 110 -12.19 9.16 21.95
C LEU A 110 -13.21 10.22 22.37
N THR A 111 -13.83 10.92 21.42
CA THR A 111 -14.88 11.89 21.70
C THR A 111 -16.12 11.21 22.28
N SER A 112 -16.52 10.04 21.77
CA SER A 112 -17.64 9.25 22.29
C SER A 112 -17.37 8.80 23.74
N ILE A 113 -16.15 8.34 24.03
CA ILE A 113 -15.71 7.97 25.39
C ILE A 113 -15.80 9.19 26.33
N ILE A 114 -15.23 10.33 25.92
CA ILE A 114 -15.25 11.57 26.74
C ILE A 114 -16.68 12.06 26.98
N MET A 115 -17.54 12.04 25.97
CA MET A 115 -18.92 12.45 26.11
C MET A 115 -19.71 11.47 26.99
N GLY A 116 -19.55 10.16 26.75
CA GLY A 116 -20.18 9.12 27.55
C GLY A 116 -19.80 9.23 29.04
N THR A 117 -18.51 9.36 29.34
CA THR A 117 -18.03 9.55 30.73
C THR A 117 -18.53 10.83 31.36
N LYS A 118 -18.62 11.96 30.63
CA LYS A 118 -19.23 13.20 31.14
C LYS A 118 -20.71 13.03 31.48
N TYR A 119 -21.48 12.35 30.61
CA TYR A 119 -22.89 12.06 30.89
C TYR A 119 -23.07 11.17 32.11
N LEU A 120 -22.26 10.12 32.23
CA LEU A 120 -22.26 9.23 33.39
C LEU A 120 -21.93 9.97 34.70
N HIS A 121 -20.97 10.92 34.63
CA HIS A 121 -20.54 11.71 35.80
C HIS A 121 -21.54 12.82 36.19
N SER A 122 -22.35 13.30 35.26
CA SER A 122 -23.27 14.46 35.50
C SER A 122 -24.44 14.18 36.44
N GLY A 123 -24.66 12.92 36.83
CA GLY A 123 -25.80 12.52 37.67
C GLY A 123 -27.17 12.55 36.97
N VAL A 124 -27.26 13.06 35.74
CA VAL A 124 -28.51 13.16 34.97
C VAL A 124 -29.13 11.79 34.71
N LEU A 125 -28.30 10.73 34.68
CA LEU A 125 -28.72 9.36 34.40
C LEU A 125 -29.04 8.55 35.65
N GLU A 126 -28.90 9.08 36.85
CA GLU A 126 -29.16 8.32 38.10
C GLU A 126 -30.64 7.84 38.21
N LYS A 127 -31.58 8.61 37.65
CA LYS A 127 -32.99 8.23 37.60
C LYS A 127 -33.39 7.40 36.37
N LYS A 128 -32.42 7.02 35.52
CA LYS A 128 -32.60 6.28 34.24
C LYS A 128 -31.59 5.15 34.12
N PRO A 129 -31.73 4.07 34.91
CA PRO A 129 -30.71 3.00 34.97
C PRO A 129 -30.44 2.34 33.61
N GLU A 130 -31.44 2.12 32.77
CA GLU A 130 -31.29 1.55 31.43
C GLU A 130 -30.44 2.45 30.51
N MET A 131 -30.63 3.76 30.59
CA MET A 131 -29.79 4.69 29.81
C MET A 131 -28.37 4.76 30.36
N LYS A 132 -28.20 4.68 31.68
CA LYS A 132 -26.89 4.65 32.32
C LYS A 132 -26.08 3.42 31.83
N GLU A 133 -26.70 2.24 31.83
CA GLU A 133 -26.10 1.01 31.34
C GLU A 133 -25.74 1.13 29.85
N LYS A 134 -26.63 1.65 29.01
CA LYS A 134 -26.36 1.90 27.59
C LYS A 134 -25.13 2.80 27.36
N TYR A 135 -24.94 3.84 28.18
CA TYR A 135 -23.76 4.70 28.07
C TYR A 135 -22.49 3.99 28.54
N PHE A 136 -22.56 3.12 29.57
CA PHE A 136 -21.42 2.29 29.94
C PHE A 136 -21.01 1.36 28.80
N CYS A 137 -21.95 0.65 28.19
CA CYS A 137 -21.68 -0.21 27.04
C CYS A 137 -21.06 0.58 25.87
N ILE A 138 -21.58 1.79 25.56
CA ILE A 138 -21.00 2.62 24.48
C ILE A 138 -19.55 3.00 24.80
N VAL A 139 -19.24 3.41 26.03
CA VAL A 139 -17.88 3.79 26.42
C VAL A 139 -16.93 2.59 26.35
N GLU A 140 -17.40 1.43 26.82
CA GLU A 140 -16.62 0.20 26.78
C GLU A 140 -16.37 -0.28 25.35
N ASP A 141 -17.40 -0.32 24.52
CA ASP A 141 -17.29 -0.70 23.10
C ASP A 141 -16.32 0.20 22.32
N GLU A 142 -16.40 1.52 22.52
CA GLU A 142 -15.50 2.45 21.84
C GLU A 142 -14.05 2.37 22.36
N ALA A 143 -13.86 2.08 23.65
CA ALA A 143 -12.53 1.85 24.23
C ALA A 143 -11.90 0.56 23.68
N GLN A 144 -12.67 -0.53 23.63
CA GLN A 144 -12.21 -1.80 23.04
C GLN A 144 -11.91 -1.66 21.54
N HIS A 145 -12.74 -0.91 20.82
CA HIS A 145 -12.51 -0.60 19.40
C HIS A 145 -11.19 0.15 19.21
N LEU A 146 -10.92 1.18 20.01
CA LEU A 146 -9.68 1.95 19.95
C LEU A 146 -8.45 1.08 20.27
N LEU A 147 -8.56 0.21 21.28
CA LEU A 147 -7.50 -0.72 21.66
C LEU A 147 -7.19 -1.71 20.52
N ALA A 148 -8.22 -2.26 19.88
CA ALA A 148 -8.07 -3.16 18.73
C ALA A 148 -7.33 -2.48 17.56
N LEU A 149 -7.63 -1.20 17.29
CA LEU A 149 -6.93 -0.41 16.28
C LEU A 149 -5.44 -0.23 16.59
N ILE A 150 -5.12 0.15 17.82
CA ILE A 150 -3.73 0.32 18.26
C ILE A 150 -2.97 -1.01 18.10
N ASN A 151 -3.56 -2.12 18.51
CA ASN A 151 -2.95 -3.43 18.39
C ASN A 151 -2.70 -3.84 16.93
N ARG A 152 -3.64 -3.55 16.01
CA ARG A 152 -3.47 -3.79 14.57
C ARG A 152 -2.30 -2.98 14.00
N LEU A 153 -2.20 -1.71 14.35
CA LEU A 153 -1.10 -0.85 13.92
C LEU A 153 0.26 -1.37 14.41
N LEU A 154 0.33 -1.75 15.68
CA LEU A 154 1.55 -2.32 16.27
C LEU A 154 1.93 -3.64 15.59
N THR A 155 0.94 -4.49 15.27
CA THR A 155 1.17 -5.76 14.57
C THR A 155 1.70 -5.52 13.16
N ILE A 156 1.06 -4.65 12.37
CA ILE A 156 1.54 -4.29 11.04
C ILE A 156 2.99 -3.77 11.11
N SER A 157 3.26 -2.84 12.03
CA SER A 157 4.60 -2.28 12.21
C SER A 157 5.65 -3.33 12.56
N LYS A 158 5.31 -4.31 13.41
CA LYS A 158 6.22 -5.38 13.81
C LYS A 158 6.49 -6.37 12.67
N LEU A 159 5.44 -6.75 11.92
CA LEU A 159 5.56 -7.68 10.79
C LEU A 159 6.40 -7.08 9.66
N GLU A 160 6.23 -5.80 9.33
CA GLU A 160 7.00 -5.13 8.27
C GLU A 160 8.49 -4.99 8.59
N HIS A 161 8.83 -4.79 9.85
CA HIS A 161 10.22 -4.67 10.25
C HIS A 161 10.90 -6.02 10.53
N GLY A 162 10.22 -7.14 10.27
CA GLY A 162 10.73 -8.48 10.56
C GLY A 162 11.02 -8.74 12.05
N LYS A 163 10.47 -7.89 12.94
CA LYS A 163 10.74 -7.96 14.38
C LYS A 163 9.91 -9.00 15.13
N ARG A 164 8.96 -9.63 14.45
CA ARG A 164 8.14 -10.68 15.04
C ARG A 164 8.09 -11.89 14.10
N SER A 165 8.49 -13.05 14.60
CA SER A 165 8.26 -14.33 13.93
C SER A 165 6.84 -14.80 14.23
N ILE A 166 6.10 -15.19 13.19
CA ILE A 166 4.81 -15.88 13.32
C ILE A 166 5.07 -17.28 13.90
N GLN A 167 4.31 -17.64 14.90
CA GLN A 167 4.37 -18.97 15.53
C GLN A 167 3.34 -19.88 14.84
N LYS A 168 3.78 -20.56 13.78
CA LYS A 168 2.91 -21.49 13.05
C LYS A 168 2.74 -22.79 13.83
N ALA A 169 1.50 -23.19 14.00
CA ALA A 169 1.09 -24.49 14.50
C ALA A 169 0.04 -25.10 13.58
N GLU A 170 -0.19 -26.38 13.64
CA GLU A 170 -1.35 -26.99 13.00
C GLU A 170 -2.59 -26.57 13.78
N ILE A 171 -3.53 -25.90 13.08
CA ILE A 171 -4.75 -25.36 13.65
C ILE A 171 -5.98 -26.03 13.04
N ASP A 172 -7.05 -26.10 13.80
CA ASP A 172 -8.36 -26.53 13.34
C ASP A 172 -9.09 -25.33 12.68
N LEU A 173 -9.17 -25.38 11.34
CA LEU A 173 -9.82 -24.31 10.56
C LEU A 173 -11.33 -24.27 10.77
N GLU A 174 -11.97 -25.43 10.96
CA GLU A 174 -13.40 -25.52 11.17
C GLU A 174 -13.80 -24.84 12.46
N ALA A 175 -13.21 -25.24 13.58
CA ALA A 175 -13.46 -24.64 14.89
C ALA A 175 -13.14 -23.13 14.91
N MET A 176 -12.03 -22.71 14.31
CA MET A 176 -11.64 -21.30 14.27
C MET A 176 -12.62 -20.46 13.42
N ILE A 177 -13.08 -20.96 12.26
CA ILE A 177 -14.02 -20.24 11.39
C ILE A 177 -15.40 -20.18 12.03
N GLU A 178 -15.86 -21.25 12.67
CA GLU A 178 -17.14 -21.27 13.39
C GLU A 178 -17.18 -20.26 14.52
N ASP A 179 -16.10 -20.13 15.29
CA ASP A 179 -15.96 -19.08 16.30
C ASP A 179 -16.12 -17.66 15.72
N VAL A 180 -15.55 -17.41 14.54
CA VAL A 180 -15.72 -16.12 13.84
C VAL A 180 -17.17 -15.94 13.41
N VAL A 181 -17.78 -16.96 12.83
CA VAL A 181 -19.18 -16.94 12.36
C VAL A 181 -20.13 -16.64 13.51
N ASP A 182 -20.00 -17.33 14.63
CA ASP A 182 -20.88 -17.17 15.80
C ASP A 182 -20.76 -15.77 16.39
N LYS A 183 -19.55 -15.23 16.48
CA LYS A 183 -19.31 -13.86 16.91
C LYS A 183 -20.06 -12.84 16.05
N TYR A 184 -20.05 -12.99 14.72
CA TYR A 184 -20.73 -12.04 13.84
C TYR A 184 -22.23 -12.24 13.80
N LYS A 185 -22.73 -13.47 13.89
CA LYS A 185 -24.16 -13.75 14.05
C LYS A 185 -24.74 -13.13 15.31
N ALA A 186 -24.03 -13.24 16.43
CA ALA A 186 -24.46 -12.68 17.72
C ALA A 186 -24.46 -11.14 17.75
N LYS A 187 -23.54 -10.51 17.01
CA LYS A 187 -23.34 -9.04 17.03
C LYS A 187 -24.16 -8.30 15.98
N SER A 188 -24.69 -8.98 14.97
CA SER A 188 -25.33 -8.33 13.83
C SER A 188 -26.68 -7.72 14.19
N ALA A 189 -26.86 -6.42 13.85
CA ALA A 189 -28.13 -5.74 13.94
C ALA A 189 -29.01 -5.93 12.68
N LYS A 190 -28.42 -6.43 11.58
CA LYS A 190 -29.13 -6.75 10.33
C LYS A 190 -29.35 -8.26 10.23
N PRO A 191 -30.34 -8.71 9.42
CA PRO A 191 -30.44 -10.12 9.07
C PRO A 191 -29.12 -10.60 8.45
N ILE A 192 -28.53 -11.64 9.04
CA ILE A 192 -27.26 -12.18 8.62
C ILE A 192 -27.36 -13.68 8.37
N GLN A 193 -26.94 -14.11 7.19
CA GLN A 193 -26.79 -15.50 6.81
C GLN A 193 -25.33 -15.76 6.47
N ILE A 194 -24.67 -16.58 7.26
CA ILE A 194 -23.31 -17.03 6.99
C ILE A 194 -23.36 -18.55 6.81
N THR A 195 -22.94 -19.00 5.63
CA THR A 195 -22.86 -20.43 5.29
C THR A 195 -21.39 -20.85 5.24
N THR A 196 -21.08 -22.04 5.76
CA THR A 196 -19.73 -22.61 5.77
C THR A 196 -19.68 -23.89 4.95
N LEU A 197 -18.58 -24.12 4.24
CA LEU A 197 -18.32 -25.34 3.48
C LEU A 197 -16.84 -25.74 3.67
N PHE A 198 -16.61 -26.80 4.43
CA PHE A 198 -15.26 -27.24 4.78
C PHE A 198 -14.79 -28.38 3.87
N GLY A 199 -13.82 -28.12 2.98
CA GLY A 199 -13.08 -29.09 2.20
C GLY A 199 -11.66 -29.31 2.70
N ALA A 200 -11.12 -28.38 3.52
CA ALA A 200 -9.90 -28.53 4.30
C ALA A 200 -10.22 -28.17 5.74
N THR A 201 -9.80 -29.01 6.69
CA THR A 201 -10.11 -28.84 8.12
C THR A 201 -8.93 -28.37 8.95
N SER A 202 -7.68 -28.44 8.43
CA SER A 202 -6.49 -27.97 9.13
C SER A 202 -5.59 -27.10 8.24
N ALA A 203 -4.76 -26.28 8.87
CA ALA A 203 -3.71 -25.49 8.23
C ALA A 203 -2.54 -25.24 9.16
N LEU A 204 -1.35 -25.00 8.59
CA LEU A 204 -0.16 -24.58 9.36
C LEU A 204 -0.14 -23.05 9.46
N ALA A 205 -0.61 -22.50 10.58
CA ALA A 205 -0.72 -21.05 10.77
C ALA A 205 -0.60 -20.62 12.24
N ASP A 206 -0.45 -19.32 12.45
CA ASP A 206 -0.63 -18.68 13.76
C ASP A 206 -2.13 -18.36 13.90
N GLU A 207 -2.79 -19.07 14.79
CA GLU A 207 -4.25 -19.05 14.92
C GLU A 207 -4.78 -17.65 15.23
N GLU A 208 -4.15 -16.94 16.16
CA GLU A 208 -4.59 -15.60 16.58
C GLU A 208 -4.57 -14.63 15.40
N TYR A 209 -3.46 -14.58 14.65
CA TYR A 209 -3.31 -13.71 13.51
C TYR A 209 -4.22 -14.09 12.33
N LEU A 210 -4.36 -15.38 12.04
CA LEU A 210 -5.21 -15.85 10.95
C LEU A 210 -6.69 -15.60 11.26
N LYS A 211 -7.12 -15.88 12.49
CA LYS A 211 -8.48 -15.58 12.98
C LYS A 211 -8.82 -14.10 12.87
N GLU A 212 -7.89 -13.21 13.25
CA GLU A 212 -8.07 -11.78 13.11
C GLU A 212 -8.11 -11.35 11.64
N ALA A 213 -7.27 -11.94 10.76
CA ALA A 213 -7.29 -11.66 9.32
C ALA A 213 -8.63 -12.04 8.68
N ILE A 214 -9.16 -13.24 8.99
CA ILE A 214 -10.50 -13.68 8.55
C ILE A 214 -11.58 -12.76 9.10
N SER A 215 -11.51 -12.41 10.39
CA SER A 215 -12.45 -11.47 11.03
C SER A 215 -12.49 -10.11 10.34
N ASN A 216 -11.34 -9.59 9.86
CA ASN A 216 -11.30 -8.33 9.10
C ASN A 216 -12.01 -8.43 7.75
N ILE A 217 -11.93 -9.56 7.05
CA ILE A 217 -12.65 -9.75 5.78
C ILE A 217 -14.15 -9.87 6.04
N VAL A 218 -14.55 -10.65 7.06
CA VAL A 218 -15.97 -10.80 7.45
C VAL A 218 -16.55 -9.46 7.93
N ASP A 219 -15.78 -8.65 8.68
CA ASP A 219 -16.18 -7.30 9.10
C ASP A 219 -16.43 -6.38 7.89
N ASN A 220 -15.57 -6.45 6.88
CA ASN A 220 -15.80 -5.72 5.62
C ASN A 220 -17.06 -6.22 4.91
N ALA A 221 -17.26 -7.53 4.80
CA ALA A 221 -18.47 -8.10 4.21
C ALA A 221 -19.74 -7.62 4.90
N THR A 222 -19.74 -7.54 6.25
CA THR A 222 -20.88 -7.03 7.02
C THR A 222 -21.09 -5.52 6.84
N LYS A 223 -20.01 -4.73 6.82
CA LYS A 223 -20.07 -3.26 6.66
C LYS A 223 -20.56 -2.83 5.31
N TYR A 224 -20.11 -3.52 4.26
CA TYR A 224 -20.42 -3.20 2.87
C TYR A 224 -21.58 -4.02 2.30
N SER A 225 -22.32 -4.76 3.14
CA SER A 225 -23.54 -5.42 2.77
C SER A 225 -24.68 -4.42 2.50
N LYS A 226 -25.62 -4.85 1.67
CA LYS A 226 -26.89 -4.12 1.41
C LYS A 226 -27.83 -4.23 2.63
N GLU A 227 -29.10 -4.51 2.42
CA GLU A 227 -30.08 -4.65 3.50
C GLU A 227 -29.91 -5.94 4.28
N GLU A 228 -29.53 -7.03 3.58
CA GLU A 228 -29.24 -8.34 4.16
C GLU A 228 -27.74 -8.67 4.00
N ILE A 229 -27.21 -9.44 4.94
CA ILE A 229 -25.81 -9.86 4.95
C ILE A 229 -25.75 -11.33 4.54
N ASN A 230 -25.31 -11.62 3.32
CA ASN A 230 -25.10 -12.96 2.82
C ASN A 230 -23.60 -13.20 2.62
N ILE A 231 -23.03 -14.12 3.42
CA ILE A 231 -21.61 -14.46 3.38
C ILE A 231 -21.49 -15.98 3.23
N GLN A 232 -20.57 -16.42 2.36
CA GLN A 232 -20.18 -17.81 2.25
C GLN A 232 -18.69 -17.94 2.53
N ILE A 233 -18.33 -18.80 3.49
CA ILE A 233 -16.94 -19.12 3.80
C ILE A 233 -16.69 -20.57 3.37
N SER A 234 -15.68 -20.79 2.55
CA SER A 234 -15.33 -22.15 2.11
C SER A 234 -13.82 -22.38 2.25
N THR A 235 -13.46 -23.59 2.66
CA THR A 235 -12.08 -24.05 2.68
C THR A 235 -11.88 -25.15 1.65
N SER A 236 -10.69 -25.21 1.06
CA SER A 236 -10.27 -26.26 0.14
C SER A 236 -8.77 -26.40 0.17
N GLU A 237 -8.24 -27.49 -0.33
CA GLU A 237 -6.80 -27.69 -0.39
C GLU A 237 -6.36 -28.36 -1.69
N ASN A 238 -5.10 -28.22 -2.01
CA ASN A 238 -4.39 -29.01 -2.99
C ASN A 238 -3.06 -29.53 -2.40
N ASP A 239 -2.20 -30.12 -3.22
CA ASP A 239 -0.94 -30.72 -2.77
C ASP A 239 0.01 -29.71 -2.10
N ARG A 240 -0.14 -28.40 -2.35
CA ARG A 240 0.81 -27.36 -1.91
C ARG A 240 0.20 -26.31 -0.97
N ASN A 241 -1.09 -26.08 -1.07
CA ASN A 241 -1.72 -24.96 -0.38
C ASN A 241 -3.09 -25.32 0.17
N VAL A 242 -3.43 -24.67 1.26
CA VAL A 242 -4.78 -24.56 1.80
C VAL A 242 -5.37 -23.22 1.37
N TYR A 243 -6.62 -23.23 0.95
CA TYR A 243 -7.36 -22.04 0.50
C TYR A 243 -8.54 -21.78 1.41
N ILE A 244 -8.71 -20.51 1.80
CA ILE A 244 -9.89 -20.02 2.51
C ILE A 244 -10.52 -18.96 1.63
N LYS A 245 -11.77 -19.14 1.21
CA LYS A 245 -12.52 -18.20 0.40
C LYS A 245 -13.67 -17.62 1.20
N ILE A 246 -13.81 -16.31 1.11
CA ILE A 246 -14.89 -15.56 1.75
C ILE A 246 -15.58 -14.76 0.66
N TYR A 247 -16.81 -15.14 0.34
CA TYR A 247 -17.68 -14.52 -0.65
C TYR A 247 -18.77 -13.72 0.04
N ASP A 248 -19.07 -12.52 -0.45
CA ASP A 248 -20.15 -11.65 0.01
C ASP A 248 -20.97 -11.06 -1.14
N GLU A 249 -22.28 -10.87 -0.92
CA GLU A 249 -23.20 -10.23 -1.85
C GLU A 249 -23.39 -8.73 -1.56
N GLY A 250 -22.32 -8.07 -1.20
CA GLY A 250 -22.31 -6.64 -0.89
C GLY A 250 -22.36 -5.73 -2.12
N ILE A 251 -21.85 -4.51 -1.94
CA ILE A 251 -21.80 -3.50 -3.01
C ILE A 251 -20.70 -3.77 -4.04
N GLY A 252 -19.82 -4.75 -3.81
CA GLY A 252 -18.69 -5.06 -4.67
C GLY A 252 -17.65 -3.94 -4.77
N ILE A 253 -16.57 -4.20 -5.50
CA ILE A 253 -15.41 -3.33 -5.64
C ILE A 253 -15.19 -3.00 -7.12
N ALA A 254 -14.90 -1.75 -7.44
CA ALA A 254 -14.62 -1.33 -8.80
C ALA A 254 -13.28 -1.90 -9.30
N LYS A 255 -13.18 -2.25 -10.59
CA LYS A 255 -11.95 -2.82 -11.17
C LYS A 255 -10.72 -1.93 -11.00
N SER A 256 -10.88 -0.61 -11.01
CA SER A 256 -9.82 0.37 -10.76
C SER A 256 -9.24 0.28 -9.36
N GLU A 257 -10.06 -0.12 -8.37
CA GLU A 257 -9.71 -0.16 -6.96
C GLU A 257 -9.12 -1.52 -6.52
N LEU A 258 -9.37 -2.61 -7.27
CA LEU A 258 -8.91 -3.96 -6.91
C LEU A 258 -7.40 -4.07 -6.67
N LYS A 259 -6.59 -3.22 -7.31
CA LYS A 259 -5.13 -3.22 -7.16
C LYS A 259 -4.66 -2.49 -5.90
N THR A 260 -5.48 -1.60 -5.38
CA THR A 260 -5.10 -0.64 -4.33
C THR A 260 -5.75 -0.90 -2.98
N ILE A 261 -6.86 -1.69 -2.93
CA ILE A 261 -7.59 -1.98 -1.68
C ILE A 261 -6.74 -2.62 -0.56
N PHE A 262 -5.62 -3.24 -0.89
CA PHE A 262 -4.67 -3.79 0.08
C PHE A 262 -3.61 -2.79 0.51
N ASN A 263 -3.51 -1.64 -0.16
CA ASN A 263 -2.60 -0.59 0.26
C ASN A 263 -3.07 -0.02 1.59
N ARG A 264 -2.12 0.48 2.37
CA ARG A 264 -2.47 1.16 3.61
C ARG A 264 -3.30 2.39 3.30
N PHE A 265 -4.39 2.56 4.09
CA PHE A 265 -5.19 3.78 4.12
C PHE A 265 -5.98 4.07 2.85
N GLU A 266 -5.97 3.16 1.90
CA GLU A 266 -6.80 3.31 0.72
C GLU A 266 -8.25 2.96 1.06
N ARG A 267 -9.14 3.87 0.74
CA ARG A 267 -10.59 3.71 0.84
C ARG A 267 -11.16 3.94 -0.54
N ALA A 268 -12.18 3.18 -0.93
CA ALA A 268 -12.86 3.43 -2.19
C ALA A 268 -13.39 4.86 -2.22
N ALA A 269 -13.01 5.63 -3.23
CA ALA A 269 -13.25 7.09 -3.32
C ALA A 269 -14.74 7.49 -3.23
N GLU A 270 -15.65 6.58 -3.56
CA GLU A 270 -17.10 6.81 -3.43
C GLU A 270 -17.58 6.81 -1.98
N HIS A 271 -16.86 6.18 -1.06
CA HIS A 271 -17.26 6.08 0.36
C HIS A 271 -16.85 7.30 1.19
N GLU A 272 -15.96 8.16 0.69
CA GLU A 272 -15.62 9.42 1.35
C GLU A 272 -16.81 10.40 1.38
N ARG A 273 -17.69 10.36 0.38
CA ARG A 273 -18.87 11.23 0.30
C ARG A 273 -19.98 10.83 1.27
N ASP A 274 -20.07 9.56 1.64
CA ASP A 274 -21.07 9.00 2.57
C ASP A 274 -20.51 8.71 3.97
N ALA A 275 -19.27 9.08 4.25
CA ALA A 275 -18.58 8.85 5.53
C ALA A 275 -19.33 9.40 6.78
N ARG A 276 -20.32 10.25 6.59
CA ARG A 276 -21.21 10.72 7.68
C ARG A 276 -22.32 9.73 8.04
N LYS A 277 -22.59 8.73 7.21
CA LYS A 277 -23.70 7.75 7.42
C LYS A 277 -23.24 6.35 7.77
N THR A 278 -22.01 5.97 7.42
CA THR A 278 -21.49 4.63 7.72
C THR A 278 -20.30 4.76 8.67
N ARG A 279 -20.26 3.97 9.75
CA ARG A 279 -19.09 3.82 10.63
C ARG A 279 -17.92 3.34 9.78
N GLY A 280 -17.18 4.28 9.19
CA GLY A 280 -16.11 4.01 8.26
C GLY A 280 -14.95 3.28 8.94
N GLY A 281 -14.42 2.24 8.30
CA GLY A 281 -13.21 1.57 8.75
C GLY A 281 -11.96 2.40 8.39
N PHE A 282 -10.86 2.20 9.13
CA PHE A 282 -9.59 2.94 9.06
C PHE A 282 -8.75 2.68 7.80
N GLY A 283 -9.24 1.89 6.83
CA GLY A 283 -8.44 1.47 5.67
C GLY A 283 -7.22 0.59 6.03
N ILE A 284 -7.18 0.08 7.25
CA ILE A 284 -6.08 -0.74 7.78
C ILE A 284 -6.40 -2.23 7.69
N GLY A 285 -7.68 -2.61 7.70
CA GLY A 285 -8.10 -4.01 7.81
C GLY A 285 -7.57 -4.91 6.72
N LEU A 286 -7.71 -4.52 5.44
CA LEU A 286 -7.21 -5.33 4.33
C LEU A 286 -5.68 -5.31 4.23
N ASN A 287 -5.03 -4.20 4.61
CA ASN A 287 -3.58 -4.18 4.71
C ASN A 287 -3.09 -5.12 5.82
N TYR A 288 -3.76 -5.15 6.98
CA TYR A 288 -3.47 -6.13 8.04
C TYR A 288 -3.56 -7.56 7.50
N VAL A 289 -4.64 -7.91 6.77
CA VAL A 289 -4.79 -9.22 6.12
C VAL A 289 -3.59 -9.51 5.22
N LEU A 290 -3.21 -8.57 4.35
CA LEU A 290 -2.06 -8.74 3.46
C LEU A 290 -0.76 -9.01 4.22
N GLN A 291 -0.46 -8.23 5.27
CA GLN A 291 0.77 -8.39 6.04
C GLN A 291 0.81 -9.72 6.80
N VAL A 292 -0.31 -10.10 7.43
CA VAL A 292 -0.42 -11.39 8.14
C VAL A 292 -0.23 -12.55 7.17
N ILE A 293 -0.93 -12.56 6.04
CA ILE A 293 -0.85 -13.66 5.08
C ILE A 293 0.53 -13.74 4.43
N ASN A 294 1.15 -12.61 4.08
CA ASN A 294 2.53 -12.58 3.60
C ASN A 294 3.52 -13.12 4.63
N ALA A 295 3.36 -12.79 5.90
CA ALA A 295 4.21 -13.29 6.97
C ALA A 295 4.04 -14.81 7.19
N HIS A 296 2.87 -15.38 6.83
CA HIS A 296 2.65 -16.82 6.75
C HIS A 296 3.29 -17.47 5.50
N GLY A 297 3.85 -16.69 4.56
CA GLY A 297 4.35 -17.16 3.27
C GLY A 297 3.22 -17.45 2.27
N GLY A 298 2.01 -16.99 2.57
CA GLY A 298 0.81 -17.15 1.77
C GLY A 298 0.57 -15.99 0.79
N LYS A 299 -0.61 -15.99 0.16
CA LYS A 299 -1.09 -14.93 -0.72
C LYS A 299 -2.56 -14.64 -0.45
N VAL A 300 -2.95 -13.35 -0.57
CA VAL A 300 -4.35 -12.94 -0.59
C VAL A 300 -4.68 -12.34 -1.95
N SER A 301 -5.86 -12.64 -2.45
CA SER A 301 -6.38 -12.09 -3.71
C SER A 301 -7.87 -11.80 -3.59
N VAL A 302 -8.38 -10.96 -4.49
CA VAL A 302 -9.78 -10.57 -4.53
C VAL A 302 -10.31 -10.63 -5.95
N LYS A 303 -11.54 -11.11 -6.09
CA LYS A 303 -12.37 -10.98 -7.29
C LYS A 303 -13.65 -10.28 -6.88
N SER A 304 -14.14 -9.37 -7.70
CA SER A 304 -15.36 -8.63 -7.37
C SER A 304 -16.01 -8.07 -8.60
N GLU A 305 -17.34 -7.92 -8.53
CA GLU A 305 -18.14 -7.19 -9.51
C GLU A 305 -18.92 -6.09 -8.79
N LYS A 306 -18.64 -4.83 -9.17
CA LYS A 306 -19.27 -3.66 -8.54
C LYS A 306 -20.79 -3.76 -8.61
N GLY A 307 -21.45 -3.55 -7.48
CA GLY A 307 -22.89 -3.61 -7.29
C GLY A 307 -23.43 -5.01 -6.99
N LYS A 308 -22.58 -6.06 -7.05
CA LYS A 308 -23.06 -7.45 -6.95
C LYS A 308 -22.41 -8.27 -5.84
N TRP A 309 -21.07 -8.42 -5.84
CA TRP A 309 -20.39 -9.34 -4.93
C TRP A 309 -18.89 -9.05 -4.82
N SER A 310 -18.26 -9.58 -3.76
CA SER A 310 -16.80 -9.71 -3.65
C SER A 310 -16.43 -11.11 -3.14
N GLU A 311 -15.29 -11.64 -3.58
CA GLU A 311 -14.70 -12.91 -3.15
C GLU A 311 -13.23 -12.68 -2.80
N PHE A 312 -12.90 -12.82 -1.53
CA PHE A 312 -11.52 -12.83 -1.04
C PHE A 312 -11.03 -14.26 -0.94
N THR A 313 -9.83 -14.51 -1.46
CA THR A 313 -9.16 -15.82 -1.38
C THR A 313 -7.83 -15.68 -0.66
N ILE A 314 -7.69 -16.36 0.47
CA ILE A 314 -6.44 -16.54 1.20
C ILE A 314 -5.85 -17.89 0.77
N SER A 315 -4.56 -17.93 0.47
CA SER A 315 -3.80 -19.15 0.17
C SER A 315 -2.65 -19.26 1.15
N LEU A 316 -2.57 -20.34 1.90
CA LEU A 316 -1.50 -20.65 2.85
C LEU A 316 -0.71 -21.88 2.37
N PRO A 317 0.63 -21.89 2.42
CA PRO A 317 1.41 -23.08 2.14
C PRO A 317 1.16 -24.14 3.20
N LYS A 318 1.19 -25.42 2.78
CA LYS A 318 1.10 -26.59 3.68
C LYS A 318 2.39 -26.81 4.45
#